data_f336693658ad643a7d25eb844d5698ba
#
_entry.id   f336693658ad643a7d25eb844d5698ba
#
_cell.length_a   1.000
_cell.length_b   1.000
_cell.length_c   1.000
_cell.angle_alpha   90.00
_cell.angle_beta   90.00
_cell.angle_gamma   90.00
#
_symmetry.space_group_name_H-M   'P 1'
#
loop_
_entity.id
_entity.type
_entity.pdbx_description
1 polymer ?
#
loop_
_entity_poly.entity_id
_entity_poly.type
_entity_poly.pdbx_seq_one_letter_code
_entity_poly.pdbx_strand_id
1 'polypeptide(L)'
;MVRRLGLPQPAVLRRGPELFAGPILLGGAASVRDVLARIPVDVHDRERVDVRYDGLIFDATRVTATRDLRDLYNFFQPTMRSLAPSGRAIVIGNGEGVAQRALEGFVRSLAKEVRHGATAQLVYAEPKADLESTLRFLLSGRSAYVSGQVIRLTAAVKDAPADWERPLAGRVAAVTGASRGIGAAIAEVLARDGADVICVDVPAQGEDLAATANRVGGSALQLDITSERAPGALAERGADIVVHNAGITRDKTLARMSEDQWDSVLAVNLESIERINEALLDDGRVRRIVCVSSVSGIAGNRGQVNYATSKAGVIGIVDALADELARRQGTINAVAPGFIETRMTAAMPLATREAGRRMNSLAQGGLPIDVAEAVAWFASPGSTGVNGNVLRVCGQSLIGA
;
A
#
# COMPACT_ATOMS: atom_id res chain seq x y z
N MET A 1 -30.39 -5.14 2.10
CA MET A 1 -30.40 -6.54 1.67
C MET A 1 -29.56 -7.43 2.60
N VAL A 2 -28.32 -7.10 2.91
CA VAL A 2 -27.39 -7.87 3.76
C VAL A 2 -27.96 -8.15 5.16
N ARG A 3 -28.59 -7.15 5.81
CA ARG A 3 -29.30 -7.33 7.11
C ARG A 3 -30.42 -8.39 7.06
N ARG A 4 -31.11 -8.53 5.91
CA ARG A 4 -32.22 -9.51 5.76
C ARG A 4 -31.71 -10.95 5.63
N LEU A 5 -30.41 -11.14 5.33
CA LEU A 5 -29.78 -12.46 5.18
C LEU A 5 -29.07 -12.92 6.46
N GLY A 6 -29.18 -12.19 7.57
CA GLY A 6 -28.56 -12.55 8.86
C GLY A 6 -27.02 -12.51 8.84
N LEU A 7 -26.41 -11.93 7.82
CA LEU A 7 -24.95 -11.84 7.72
C LEU A 7 -24.41 -10.77 8.66
N PRO A 8 -23.31 -11.04 9.41
CA PRO A 8 -22.70 -10.06 10.30
C PRO A 8 -22.30 -8.78 9.53
N GLN A 9 -22.55 -7.63 10.14
CA GLN A 9 -22.07 -6.37 9.58
C GLN A 9 -20.57 -6.23 9.87
N PRO A 10 -19.76 -5.86 8.85
CA PRO A 10 -18.35 -5.59 9.07
C PRO A 10 -18.18 -4.36 9.98
N ALA A 11 -17.05 -4.31 10.68
CA ALA A 11 -16.68 -3.15 11.48
C ALA A 11 -16.50 -1.91 10.61
N VAL A 12 -16.88 -0.74 11.10
CA VAL A 12 -16.53 0.53 10.46
C VAL A 12 -15.04 0.78 10.68
N LEU A 13 -14.28 0.88 9.59
CA LEU A 13 -12.84 1.15 9.67
C LEU A 13 -12.60 2.64 9.90
N ARG A 14 -11.71 2.98 10.83
CA ARG A 14 -11.25 4.35 11.05
C ARG A 14 -10.24 4.69 9.93
N ARG A 15 -10.67 5.51 8.96
CA ARG A 15 -9.89 5.99 7.84
C ARG A 15 -9.55 7.47 8.04
N GLY A 16 -8.45 7.92 7.43
CA GLY A 16 -8.02 9.31 7.47
C GLY A 16 -6.52 9.44 7.71
N PRO A 17 -5.96 10.62 7.47
CA PRO A 17 -4.53 10.88 7.65
C PRO A 17 -4.11 11.03 9.11
N GLU A 18 -5.06 11.27 10.02
CA GLU A 18 -4.78 11.59 11.41
C GLU A 18 -4.17 10.38 12.13
N LEU A 19 -3.16 10.64 12.94
CA LEU A 19 -2.63 9.68 13.89
C LEU A 19 -3.70 9.31 14.92
N PHE A 20 -3.59 8.12 15.45
CA PHE A 20 -4.49 7.69 16.52
C PHE A 20 -4.18 8.46 17.80
N ALA A 21 -5.25 8.91 18.47
CA ALA A 21 -5.14 9.72 19.67
C ALA A 21 -4.95 8.87 20.95
N GLY A 22 -5.29 7.58 20.90
CA GLY A 22 -5.19 6.70 22.06
C GLY A 22 -3.75 6.21 22.28
N PRO A 23 -3.47 5.70 23.48
CA PRO A 23 -2.12 5.28 23.85
C PRO A 23 -1.66 4.04 23.09
N ILE A 24 -0.35 3.87 23.06
CA ILE A 24 0.37 2.74 22.48
C ILE A 24 1.05 1.97 23.60
N LEU A 25 0.91 0.65 23.62
CA LEU A 25 1.69 -0.22 24.49
C LEU A 25 2.92 -0.73 23.74
N LEU A 26 4.10 -0.49 24.29
CA LEU A 26 5.37 -0.94 23.75
C LEU A 26 5.94 -2.07 24.60
N GLY A 27 6.28 -3.20 23.95
CA GLY A 27 6.96 -4.33 24.55
C GLY A 27 8.20 -4.77 23.76
N GLY A 28 8.92 -5.74 24.28
CA GLY A 28 10.12 -6.29 23.64
C GLY A 28 11.39 -5.47 23.92
N ALA A 29 12.27 -5.37 22.93
CA ALA A 29 13.59 -4.71 23.05
C ALA A 29 13.54 -3.19 23.23
N ALA A 30 12.42 -2.57 22.86
CA ALA A 30 12.17 -1.12 22.92
C ALA A 30 13.18 -0.25 22.12
N SER A 31 13.85 -0.83 21.11
CA SER A 31 14.79 -0.10 20.24
C SER A 31 14.11 0.99 19.41
N VAL A 32 12.80 0.91 19.28
CA VAL A 32 11.97 1.89 18.51
C VAL A 32 11.49 3.07 19.34
N ARG A 33 11.87 3.15 20.62
CA ARG A 33 11.42 4.21 21.53
C ARG A 33 11.79 5.60 21.03
N ASP A 34 13.02 5.80 20.56
CA ASP A 34 13.48 7.08 20.05
C ASP A 34 12.72 7.53 18.79
N VAL A 35 12.28 6.55 17.98
CA VAL A 35 11.43 6.84 16.84
C VAL A 35 10.03 7.24 17.29
N LEU A 36 9.43 6.51 18.23
CA LEU A 36 8.12 6.83 18.79
C LEU A 36 8.09 8.19 19.50
N ALA A 37 9.20 8.60 20.11
CA ALA A 37 9.32 9.92 20.74
C ALA A 37 9.23 11.11 19.75
N ARG A 38 9.46 10.85 18.44
CA ARG A 38 9.26 11.85 17.38
C ARG A 38 7.84 11.92 16.84
N ILE A 39 7.03 10.94 17.18
CA ILE A 39 5.62 10.82 16.76
C ILE A 39 4.75 11.30 17.94
N PRO A 40 3.75 12.16 17.74
CA PRO A 40 2.89 12.64 18.81
C PRO A 40 1.90 11.55 19.27
N VAL A 41 2.41 10.52 19.94
CA VAL A 41 1.64 9.40 20.51
C VAL A 41 2.03 9.20 21.97
N ASP A 42 1.05 8.80 22.81
CA ASP A 42 1.31 8.44 24.21
C ASP A 42 1.79 6.99 24.29
N VAL A 43 2.98 6.75 24.84
CA VAL A 43 3.63 5.43 24.88
C VAL A 43 3.72 4.91 26.31
N HIS A 44 3.10 3.75 26.54
CA HIS A 44 3.16 3.02 27.80
C HIS A 44 4.10 1.82 27.69
N ASP A 45 4.90 1.56 28.73
CA ASP A 45 5.77 0.38 28.84
C ASP A 45 5.11 -0.78 29.61
N ARG A 46 4.01 -0.51 30.25
CA ARG A 46 3.23 -1.51 31.01
C ARG A 46 1.76 -1.33 30.73
N GLU A 47 1.07 -2.45 30.61
CA GLU A 47 -0.37 -2.43 30.52
C GLU A 47 -0.98 -1.78 31.75
N ARG A 48 -1.97 -0.92 31.54
CA ARG A 48 -2.76 -0.29 32.60
C ARG A 48 -4.18 -0.84 32.56
N VAL A 49 -4.73 -1.10 33.71
CA VAL A 49 -6.11 -1.58 33.86
C VAL A 49 -7.07 -0.54 33.26
N ASP A 50 -8.09 -1.02 32.57
CA ASP A 50 -9.15 -0.21 31.93
C ASP A 50 -8.70 0.74 30.81
N VAL A 51 -7.45 0.62 30.33
CA VAL A 51 -6.95 1.37 29.16
C VAL A 51 -7.17 0.56 27.88
N ARG A 52 -7.70 1.22 26.84
CA ARG A 52 -7.74 0.70 25.47
C ARG A 52 -6.59 1.31 24.68
N TYR A 53 -5.81 0.44 24.06
CA TYR A 53 -4.64 0.85 23.28
C TYR A 53 -4.98 0.93 21.80
N ASP A 54 -4.67 2.04 21.17
CA ASP A 54 -4.75 2.20 19.71
C ASP A 54 -3.61 1.44 18.98
N GLY A 55 -2.50 1.16 19.68
CA GLY A 55 -1.40 0.35 19.17
C GLY A 55 -0.82 -0.61 20.22
N LEU A 56 -0.59 -1.86 19.81
CA LEU A 56 0.24 -2.82 20.52
C LEU A 56 1.50 -3.04 19.66
N ILE A 57 2.65 -2.55 20.11
CA ILE A 57 3.92 -2.67 19.38
C ILE A 57 4.83 -3.61 20.15
N PHE A 58 5.31 -4.65 19.49
CA PHE A 58 6.32 -5.56 20.04
C PHE A 58 7.61 -5.50 19.23
N ASP A 59 8.67 -5.05 19.86
CA ASP A 59 10.00 -5.00 19.29
C ASP A 59 10.70 -6.37 19.46
N ALA A 60 10.63 -7.17 18.40
CA ALA A 60 11.20 -8.51 18.30
C ALA A 60 12.63 -8.53 17.71
N THR A 61 13.32 -7.39 17.63
CA THR A 61 14.67 -7.32 17.04
C THR A 61 15.69 -8.19 17.78
N ARG A 62 15.44 -8.49 19.06
CA ARG A 62 16.28 -9.40 19.89
C ARG A 62 15.84 -10.86 19.89
N VAL A 63 14.78 -11.20 19.16
CA VAL A 63 14.35 -12.60 19.00
C VAL A 63 15.32 -13.29 18.03
N THR A 64 16.21 -14.11 18.54
CA THR A 64 17.26 -14.78 17.75
C THR A 64 17.11 -16.30 17.71
N ALA A 65 16.46 -16.89 18.71
CA ALA A 65 16.25 -18.33 18.83
C ALA A 65 14.77 -18.67 18.98
N THR A 66 14.38 -19.91 18.66
CA THR A 66 12.98 -20.38 18.76
C THR A 66 12.39 -20.19 20.16
N ARG A 67 13.19 -20.37 21.22
CA ARG A 67 12.73 -20.16 22.61
C ARG A 67 12.31 -18.70 22.87
N ASP A 68 12.91 -17.73 22.20
CA ASP A 68 12.65 -16.30 22.38
C ASP A 68 11.28 -15.92 21.79
N LEU A 69 10.70 -16.75 20.91
CA LEU A 69 9.33 -16.58 20.41
C LEU A 69 8.28 -16.61 21.52
N ARG A 70 8.63 -17.15 22.68
CA ARG A 70 7.78 -17.12 23.88
C ARG A 70 7.43 -15.69 24.32
N ASP A 71 8.30 -14.71 24.03
CA ASP A 71 8.10 -13.33 24.43
C ASP A 71 6.94 -12.67 23.65
N LEU A 72 6.69 -13.08 22.39
CA LEU A 72 5.47 -12.64 21.68
C LEU A 72 4.22 -13.12 22.39
N TYR A 73 4.17 -14.38 22.80
CA TYR A 73 3.04 -14.91 23.56
C TYR A 73 2.83 -14.15 24.87
N ASN A 74 3.92 -13.95 25.62
CA ASN A 74 3.88 -13.26 26.93
C ASN A 74 3.39 -11.81 26.80
N PHE A 75 3.66 -11.14 25.67
CA PHE A 75 3.19 -9.79 25.41
C PHE A 75 1.74 -9.76 24.86
N PHE A 76 1.48 -10.47 23.76
CA PHE A 76 0.19 -10.34 23.06
C PHE A 76 -0.95 -11.06 23.79
N GLN A 77 -0.73 -12.24 24.40
CA GLN A 77 -1.79 -13.01 25.00
C GLN A 77 -2.57 -12.24 26.08
N PRO A 78 -1.95 -11.56 27.05
CA PRO A 78 -2.69 -10.77 28.04
C PRO A 78 -3.29 -9.49 27.43
N THR A 79 -2.57 -8.83 26.52
CA THR A 79 -2.91 -7.48 26.05
C THR A 79 -3.88 -7.42 24.86
N MET A 80 -4.17 -8.55 24.21
CA MET A 80 -5.06 -8.57 23.03
C MET A 80 -6.46 -8.01 23.32
N ARG A 81 -6.95 -8.18 24.55
CA ARG A 81 -8.27 -7.67 24.94
C ARG A 81 -8.30 -6.16 25.16
N SER A 82 -7.15 -5.55 25.37
CA SER A 82 -7.01 -4.11 25.53
C SER A 82 -6.82 -3.37 24.20
N LEU A 83 -6.68 -4.08 23.06
CA LEU A 83 -6.65 -3.46 21.75
C LEU A 83 -7.99 -2.77 21.42
N ALA A 84 -7.91 -1.50 21.04
CA ALA A 84 -9.07 -0.69 20.68
C ALA A 84 -9.66 -1.11 19.31
N PRO A 85 -10.94 -0.81 19.03
CA PRO A 85 -11.49 -0.92 17.68
C PRO A 85 -10.66 -0.12 16.69
N SER A 86 -10.41 -0.71 15.51
CA SER A 86 -9.48 -0.19 14.49
C SER A 86 -8.03 0.01 14.97
N GLY A 87 -7.64 -0.61 16.09
CA GLY A 87 -6.26 -0.54 16.60
C GLY A 87 -5.25 -1.33 15.74
N ARG A 88 -3.99 -1.18 16.05
CA ARG A 88 -2.88 -1.81 15.31
C ARG A 88 -2.03 -2.70 16.22
N ALA A 89 -1.83 -3.96 15.80
CA ALA A 89 -0.80 -4.82 16.36
C ALA A 89 0.41 -4.81 15.41
N ILE A 90 1.56 -4.35 15.89
CA ILE A 90 2.76 -4.19 15.06
C ILE A 90 3.88 -5.00 15.70
N VAL A 91 4.49 -5.88 14.93
CA VAL A 91 5.73 -6.57 15.31
C VAL A 91 6.87 -5.99 14.49
N ILE A 92 7.97 -5.64 15.16
CA ILE A 92 9.17 -5.12 14.51
C ILE A 92 10.28 -6.15 14.68
N GLY A 93 10.88 -6.59 13.59
CA GLY A 93 11.96 -7.57 13.56
C GLY A 93 13.14 -7.08 12.73
N ASN A 94 14.21 -7.88 12.69
CA ASN A 94 15.40 -7.63 11.85
C ASN A 94 15.42 -8.50 10.57
N GLY A 95 14.55 -9.50 10.48
CA GLY A 95 14.44 -10.39 9.31
C GLY A 95 15.47 -11.50 9.21
N GLU A 96 16.38 -11.66 10.20
CA GLU A 96 17.49 -12.58 10.12
C GLU A 96 17.23 -13.91 10.86
N GLY A 97 17.29 -15.02 10.13
CA GLY A 97 17.26 -16.36 10.70
C GLY A 97 15.84 -16.91 10.92
N VAL A 98 15.80 -18.15 11.45
CA VAL A 98 14.58 -18.96 11.55
C VAL A 98 13.54 -18.35 12.48
N ALA A 99 13.96 -17.84 13.64
CA ALA A 99 13.03 -17.24 14.60
C ALA A 99 12.38 -15.97 14.07
N GLN A 100 13.11 -15.14 13.34
CA GLN A 100 12.57 -13.95 12.67
C GLN A 100 11.59 -14.33 11.56
N ARG A 101 11.89 -15.37 10.75
CA ARG A 101 10.96 -15.88 9.73
C ARG A 101 9.65 -16.37 10.34
N ALA A 102 9.67 -16.93 11.55
CA ALA A 102 8.48 -17.39 12.26
C ALA A 102 7.52 -16.23 12.62
N LEU A 103 8.01 -14.99 12.75
CA LEU A 103 7.18 -13.79 13.00
C LEU A 103 6.14 -13.58 11.89
N GLU A 104 6.43 -13.95 10.65
CA GLU A 104 5.47 -13.82 9.54
C GLU A 104 4.24 -14.70 9.77
N GLY A 105 4.45 -15.95 10.20
CA GLY A 105 3.34 -16.86 10.54
C GLY A 105 2.52 -16.34 11.71
N PHE A 106 3.20 -15.85 12.75
CA PHE A 106 2.55 -15.24 13.91
C PHE A 106 1.67 -14.05 13.50
N VAL A 107 2.23 -13.07 12.80
CA VAL A 107 1.49 -11.85 12.42
C VAL A 107 0.35 -12.14 11.45
N ARG A 108 0.55 -13.04 10.48
CA ARG A 108 -0.52 -13.43 9.54
C ARG A 108 -1.69 -14.11 10.26
N SER A 109 -1.41 -14.92 11.29
CA SER A 109 -2.45 -15.54 12.13
C SER A 109 -3.12 -14.51 13.02
N LEU A 110 -2.34 -13.69 13.72
CA LEU A 110 -2.86 -12.61 14.56
C LEU A 110 -3.78 -11.67 13.79
N ALA A 111 -3.41 -11.32 12.55
CA ALA A 111 -4.22 -10.47 11.67
C ALA A 111 -5.60 -11.07 11.31
N LYS A 112 -5.76 -12.40 11.40
CA LYS A 112 -7.05 -13.08 11.23
C LYS A 112 -7.85 -13.16 12.52
N GLU A 113 -7.19 -13.04 13.67
CA GLU A 113 -7.82 -13.15 14.99
C GLU A 113 -8.29 -11.80 15.54
N VAL A 114 -7.58 -10.70 15.19
CA VAL A 114 -8.01 -9.35 15.61
C VAL A 114 -9.39 -9.01 15.05
N ARG A 115 -10.17 -8.31 15.85
CA ARG A 115 -11.58 -7.99 15.55
C ARG A 115 -11.82 -6.48 15.49
N HIS A 116 -13.06 -6.09 15.23
CA HIS A 116 -13.51 -4.70 15.26
C HIS A 116 -12.71 -3.75 14.35
N GLY A 117 -12.27 -4.26 13.18
CA GLY A 117 -11.49 -3.46 12.21
C GLY A 117 -10.03 -3.24 12.60
N ALA A 118 -9.54 -3.88 13.66
CA ALA A 118 -8.12 -3.87 13.98
C ALA A 118 -7.31 -4.67 12.96
N THR A 119 -6.03 -4.36 12.82
CA THR A 119 -5.13 -4.99 11.86
C THR A 119 -3.78 -5.35 12.51
N ALA A 120 -3.04 -6.27 11.89
CA ALA A 120 -1.70 -6.63 12.36
C ALA A 120 -0.69 -6.61 11.22
N GLN A 121 0.53 -6.10 11.45
CA GLN A 121 1.61 -5.99 10.48
C GLN A 121 2.95 -6.41 11.10
N LEU A 122 3.84 -6.87 10.23
CA LEU A 122 5.24 -7.10 10.54
C LEU A 122 6.10 -6.10 9.77
N VAL A 123 7.03 -5.47 10.47
CA VAL A 123 8.02 -4.59 9.88
C VAL A 123 9.40 -5.17 10.13
N TYR A 124 10.09 -5.58 9.09
CA TYR A 124 11.52 -5.88 9.17
C TYR A 124 12.32 -4.61 8.88
N ALA A 125 13.19 -4.27 9.79
CA ALA A 125 14.05 -3.09 9.65
C ALA A 125 15.52 -3.50 9.78
N GLU A 126 16.32 -3.14 8.80
CA GLU A 126 17.77 -3.22 8.90
C GLU A 126 18.30 -2.30 10.01
N PRO A 127 19.49 -2.58 10.56
CA PRO A 127 20.14 -1.66 11.49
C PRO A 127 20.22 -0.23 10.90
N LYS A 128 19.79 0.78 11.66
CA LYS A 128 19.75 2.20 11.28
C LYS A 128 18.66 2.59 10.25
N ALA A 129 17.79 1.68 9.82
CA ALA A 129 16.62 2.06 9.02
C ALA A 129 15.72 3.05 9.78
N ASP A 130 15.21 4.08 9.09
CA ASP A 130 14.28 5.03 9.72
C ASP A 130 12.84 4.50 9.64
N LEU A 131 12.29 4.19 10.80
CA LEU A 131 10.94 3.64 10.96
C LEU A 131 9.85 4.72 11.02
N GLU A 132 10.19 6.01 11.11
CA GLU A 132 9.21 7.06 11.47
C GLU A 132 8.05 7.14 10.47
N SER A 133 8.34 7.22 9.15
CA SER A 133 7.30 7.26 8.12
C SER A 133 6.38 6.04 8.17
N THR A 134 6.97 4.85 8.33
CA THR A 134 6.23 3.58 8.41
C THR A 134 5.35 3.52 9.65
N LEU A 135 5.85 3.92 10.81
CA LEU A 135 5.05 3.94 12.03
C LEU A 135 3.93 4.99 11.96
N ARG A 136 4.17 6.17 11.40
CA ARG A 136 3.12 7.18 11.15
C ARG A 136 2.03 6.63 10.22
N PHE A 137 2.39 5.93 9.16
CA PHE A 137 1.43 5.26 8.28
C PHE A 137 0.63 4.19 9.03
N LEU A 138 1.31 3.31 9.77
CA LEU A 138 0.67 2.20 10.46
C LEU A 138 -0.18 2.67 11.65
N LEU A 139 0.23 3.70 12.39
CA LEU A 139 -0.49 4.24 13.56
C LEU A 139 -1.54 5.30 13.19
N SER A 140 -2.01 5.29 11.96
CA SER A 140 -3.06 6.19 11.47
C SER A 140 -4.17 5.43 10.73
N GLY A 141 -5.21 6.14 10.35
CA GLY A 141 -6.27 5.63 9.50
C GLY A 141 -5.84 5.36 8.05
N ARG A 142 -4.67 5.84 7.63
CA ARG A 142 -4.10 5.59 6.29
C ARG A 142 -3.92 4.09 6.00
N SER A 143 -3.60 3.28 7.00
CA SER A 143 -3.39 1.82 6.88
C SER A 143 -4.65 0.98 7.16
N ALA A 144 -5.84 1.57 7.14
CA ALA A 144 -7.09 0.93 7.58
C ALA A 144 -7.41 -0.40 6.88
N TYR A 145 -7.00 -0.56 5.63
CA TYR A 145 -7.26 -1.77 4.83
C TYR A 145 -5.99 -2.61 4.55
N VAL A 146 -4.90 -2.31 5.25
CA VAL A 146 -3.64 -3.08 5.24
C VAL A 146 -3.62 -4.00 6.46
N SER A 147 -3.55 -5.31 6.26
CA SER A 147 -3.48 -6.29 7.36
C SER A 147 -2.73 -7.55 6.92
N GLY A 148 -2.00 -8.17 7.83
CA GLY A 148 -1.23 -9.39 7.59
C GLY A 148 -0.03 -9.19 6.66
N GLN A 149 0.47 -7.97 6.52
CA GLN A 149 1.54 -7.64 5.59
C GLN A 149 2.91 -7.64 6.26
N VAL A 150 3.94 -7.90 5.45
CA VAL A 150 5.34 -7.79 5.82
C VAL A 150 5.93 -6.62 5.05
N ILE A 151 6.43 -5.64 5.76
CA ILE A 151 7.09 -4.45 5.22
C ILE A 151 8.58 -4.57 5.52
N ARG A 152 9.42 -4.30 4.53
CA ARG A 152 10.88 -4.36 4.66
C ARG A 152 11.48 -2.97 4.51
N LEU A 153 12.30 -2.58 5.48
CA LEU A 153 13.02 -1.32 5.46
C LEU A 153 14.51 -1.57 5.41
N THR A 154 15.17 -0.92 4.49
CA THR A 154 16.63 -0.87 4.37
C THR A 154 17.18 0.39 5.02
N ALA A 155 18.47 0.37 5.37
CA ALA A 155 19.17 1.58 5.75
C ALA A 155 19.36 2.47 4.50
N ALA A 156 18.77 3.65 4.55
CA ALA A 156 18.85 4.63 3.46
C ALA A 156 19.15 6.02 4.00
N VAL A 157 19.54 6.92 3.12
CA VAL A 157 19.72 8.34 3.48
C VAL A 157 18.39 8.89 3.97
N LYS A 158 18.39 9.47 5.16
CA LYS A 158 17.19 10.04 5.75
C LYS A 158 16.77 11.29 4.98
N ASP A 159 15.54 11.30 4.50
CA ASP A 159 14.90 12.44 3.83
C ASP A 159 13.53 12.67 4.48
N ALA A 160 13.54 13.22 5.70
CA ALA A 160 12.29 13.49 6.42
C ALA A 160 11.58 14.71 5.81
N PRO A 161 10.25 14.68 5.63
CA PRO A 161 9.51 15.84 5.19
C PRO A 161 9.59 16.97 6.22
N ALA A 162 9.59 18.20 5.75
CA ALA A 162 9.59 19.37 6.63
C ALA A 162 8.28 19.45 7.44
N ASP A 163 7.19 18.98 6.87
CA ASP A 163 5.87 18.93 7.48
C ASP A 163 5.23 17.55 7.22
N TRP A 164 4.90 16.84 8.28
CA TRP A 164 4.23 15.53 8.20
C TRP A 164 2.75 15.60 7.84
N GLU A 165 2.12 16.79 7.95
CA GLU A 165 0.74 16.99 7.49
C GLU A 165 0.69 17.19 5.97
N ARG A 166 1.75 17.76 5.39
CA ARG A 166 1.93 17.97 3.96
C ARG A 166 3.28 17.40 3.46
N PRO A 167 3.49 16.07 3.59
CA PRO A 167 4.80 15.46 3.36
C PRO A 167 5.29 15.56 1.92
N LEU A 168 4.42 15.88 0.96
CA LEU A 168 4.74 16.01 -0.46
C LEU A 168 4.82 17.46 -0.94
N ALA A 169 4.84 18.44 -0.02
CA ALA A 169 4.92 19.85 -0.39
C ALA A 169 6.16 20.13 -1.25
N GLY A 170 5.93 20.82 -2.39
CA GLY A 170 6.97 21.15 -3.36
C GLY A 170 7.40 19.99 -4.27
N ARG A 171 6.70 18.85 -4.26
CA ARG A 171 6.92 17.73 -5.18
C ARG A 171 5.92 17.75 -6.33
N VAL A 172 6.37 17.29 -7.50
CA VAL A 172 5.51 17.11 -8.69
C VAL A 172 5.22 15.62 -8.85
N ALA A 173 3.95 15.25 -8.92
CA ALA A 173 3.51 13.86 -9.04
C ALA A 173 2.69 13.62 -10.30
N ALA A 174 3.12 12.71 -11.17
CA ALA A 174 2.34 12.26 -12.32
C ALA A 174 1.60 10.96 -11.99
N VAL A 175 0.28 10.94 -12.23
CA VAL A 175 -0.59 9.78 -11.98
C VAL A 175 -1.25 9.33 -13.27
N THR A 176 -0.93 8.13 -13.75
CA THR A 176 -1.56 7.56 -14.95
C THR A 176 -2.90 6.90 -14.61
N GLY A 177 -3.88 6.98 -15.52
CA GLY A 177 -5.24 6.49 -15.26
C GLY A 177 -5.98 7.32 -14.21
N ALA A 178 -5.76 8.63 -14.16
CA ALA A 178 -6.23 9.52 -13.12
C ALA A 178 -7.66 10.03 -13.27
N SER A 179 -8.36 9.72 -14.37
CA SER A 179 -9.70 10.23 -14.63
C SER A 179 -10.75 9.77 -13.61
N ARG A 180 -10.58 8.59 -13.00
CA ARG A 180 -11.57 8.00 -12.08
C ARG A 180 -11.00 6.90 -11.18
N GLY A 181 -11.83 6.43 -10.25
CA GLY A 181 -11.56 5.24 -9.43
C GLY A 181 -10.33 5.39 -8.54
N ILE A 182 -9.43 4.42 -8.59
CA ILE A 182 -8.21 4.40 -7.77
C ILE A 182 -7.29 5.56 -8.18
N GLY A 183 -7.10 5.81 -9.48
CA GLY A 183 -6.23 6.87 -9.96
C GLY A 183 -6.68 8.27 -9.54
N ALA A 184 -7.98 8.57 -9.61
CA ALA A 184 -8.51 9.83 -9.12
C ALA A 184 -8.32 9.99 -7.60
N ALA A 185 -8.55 8.92 -6.82
CA ALA A 185 -8.31 8.93 -5.38
C ALA A 185 -6.81 9.13 -5.04
N ILE A 186 -5.90 8.54 -5.83
CA ILE A 186 -4.45 8.76 -5.70
C ILE A 186 -4.14 10.24 -5.94
N ALA A 187 -4.65 10.83 -7.03
CA ALA A 187 -4.46 12.25 -7.32
C ALA A 187 -4.95 13.14 -6.17
N GLU A 188 -6.12 12.84 -5.60
CA GLU A 188 -6.71 13.57 -4.46
C GLU A 188 -5.83 13.48 -3.21
N VAL A 189 -5.31 12.30 -2.88
CA VAL A 189 -4.47 12.10 -1.69
C VAL A 189 -3.10 12.76 -1.86
N LEU A 190 -2.46 12.63 -3.03
CA LEU A 190 -1.17 13.28 -3.28
C LEU A 190 -1.28 14.82 -3.23
N ALA A 191 -2.36 15.38 -3.79
CA ALA A 191 -2.62 16.83 -3.72
C ALA A 191 -2.92 17.28 -2.28
N ARG A 192 -3.74 16.54 -1.51
CA ARG A 192 -3.96 16.79 -0.08
C ARG A 192 -2.64 16.82 0.68
N ASP A 193 -1.76 15.88 0.39
CA ASP A 193 -0.45 15.75 1.03
C ASP A 193 0.58 16.77 0.50
N GLY A 194 0.18 17.66 -0.43
CA GLY A 194 0.92 18.84 -0.85
C GLY A 194 1.62 18.77 -2.20
N ALA A 195 1.47 17.69 -2.97
CA ALA A 195 2.07 17.59 -4.30
C ALA A 195 1.32 18.41 -5.35
N ASP A 196 2.05 18.94 -6.33
CA ASP A 196 1.51 19.43 -7.59
C ASP A 196 1.23 18.20 -8.49
N VAL A 197 -0.05 17.94 -8.79
CA VAL A 197 -0.44 16.70 -9.46
C VAL A 197 -0.69 16.90 -10.95
N ILE A 198 -0.05 16.06 -11.77
CA ILE A 198 -0.32 15.91 -13.19
C ILE A 198 -1.20 14.66 -13.36
N CYS A 199 -2.46 14.88 -13.66
CA CYS A 199 -3.44 13.84 -13.95
C CYS A 199 -3.27 13.40 -15.41
N VAL A 200 -2.98 12.11 -15.65
CA VAL A 200 -2.73 11.57 -17.00
C VAL A 200 -3.78 10.50 -17.32
N ASP A 201 -4.43 10.62 -18.48
CA ASP A 201 -5.32 9.58 -19.00
C ASP A 201 -5.47 9.73 -20.53
N VAL A 202 -6.06 8.73 -21.16
CA VAL A 202 -6.31 8.75 -22.61
C VAL A 202 -7.26 9.88 -23.02
N PRO A 203 -7.17 10.43 -24.24
CA PRO A 203 -8.06 11.53 -24.71
C PRO A 203 -9.55 11.21 -24.58
N ALA A 204 -9.94 9.94 -24.74
CA ALA A 204 -11.31 9.50 -24.58
C ALA A 204 -11.90 9.71 -23.17
N GLN A 205 -11.04 9.93 -22.15
CA GLN A 205 -11.43 10.25 -20.76
C GLN A 205 -11.21 11.73 -20.42
N GLY A 206 -11.05 12.61 -21.41
CA GLY A 206 -10.63 14.00 -21.25
C GLY A 206 -11.53 14.81 -20.31
N GLU A 207 -12.86 14.61 -20.34
CA GLU A 207 -13.81 15.30 -19.47
C GLU A 207 -13.66 14.88 -18.01
N ASP A 208 -13.68 13.57 -17.71
CA ASP A 208 -13.48 13.02 -16.37
C ASP A 208 -12.07 13.40 -15.84
N LEU A 209 -11.05 13.42 -16.72
CA LEU A 209 -9.69 13.81 -16.39
C LEU A 209 -9.60 15.30 -16.00
N ALA A 210 -10.21 16.19 -16.78
CA ALA A 210 -10.26 17.61 -16.48
C ALA A 210 -11.00 17.87 -15.16
N ALA A 211 -12.11 17.17 -14.91
CA ALA A 211 -12.85 17.26 -13.65
C ALA A 211 -11.98 16.84 -12.46
N THR A 212 -11.18 15.77 -12.58
CA THR A 212 -10.26 15.34 -11.52
C THR A 212 -9.14 16.37 -11.33
N ALA A 213 -8.48 16.82 -12.40
CA ALA A 213 -7.41 17.82 -12.33
C ALA A 213 -7.89 19.12 -11.65
N ASN A 214 -9.08 19.63 -12.03
CA ASN A 214 -9.66 20.81 -11.41
C ASN A 214 -9.95 20.62 -9.92
N ARG A 215 -10.46 19.44 -9.53
CA ARG A 215 -10.78 19.13 -8.13
C ARG A 215 -9.53 19.12 -7.23
N VAL A 216 -8.39 18.68 -7.76
CA VAL A 216 -7.12 18.62 -7.02
C VAL A 216 -6.25 19.87 -7.19
N GLY A 217 -6.69 20.85 -7.99
CA GLY A 217 -5.88 22.02 -8.31
C GLY A 217 -4.63 21.69 -9.15
N GLY A 218 -4.63 20.57 -9.84
CA GLY A 218 -3.51 20.07 -10.65
C GLY A 218 -3.70 20.35 -12.16
N SER A 219 -2.94 19.66 -12.98
CA SER A 219 -3.00 19.75 -14.44
C SER A 219 -3.47 18.46 -15.09
N ALA A 220 -4.16 18.56 -16.24
CA ALA A 220 -4.57 17.42 -17.05
C ALA A 220 -3.61 17.22 -18.23
N LEU A 221 -3.17 15.98 -18.45
CA LEU A 221 -2.39 15.56 -19.60
C LEU A 221 -3.13 14.44 -20.33
N GLN A 222 -3.75 14.74 -21.45
CA GLN A 222 -4.36 13.73 -22.31
C GLN A 222 -3.26 12.99 -23.09
N LEU A 223 -2.99 11.77 -22.69
CA LEU A 223 -1.90 10.96 -23.22
C LEU A 223 -2.26 9.47 -23.19
N ASP A 224 -2.15 8.81 -24.35
CA ASP A 224 -2.13 7.36 -24.40
C ASP A 224 -0.73 6.88 -24.04
N ILE A 225 -0.61 6.19 -22.90
CA ILE A 225 0.66 5.68 -22.38
C ILE A 225 1.29 4.60 -23.27
N THR A 226 0.53 3.99 -24.18
CA THR A 226 1.05 3.03 -25.15
C THR A 226 1.67 3.69 -26.37
N SER A 227 1.49 4.99 -26.56
CA SER A 227 2.05 5.72 -27.69
C SER A 227 3.56 5.87 -27.57
N GLU A 228 4.27 5.94 -28.70
CA GLU A 228 5.72 6.15 -28.75
C GLU A 228 6.18 7.45 -28.08
N ARG A 229 5.31 8.49 -28.10
CA ARG A 229 5.62 9.78 -27.48
C ARG A 229 5.48 9.80 -25.95
N ALA A 230 4.83 8.79 -25.36
CA ALA A 230 4.45 8.83 -23.95
C ALA A 230 5.65 8.94 -23.00
N PRO A 231 6.77 8.20 -23.20
CA PRO A 231 7.94 8.31 -22.34
C PRO A 231 8.49 9.73 -22.27
N GLY A 232 8.74 10.35 -23.46
CA GLY A 232 9.26 11.72 -23.56
C GLY A 232 8.30 12.75 -22.99
N ALA A 233 7.00 12.64 -23.31
CA ALA A 233 5.98 13.57 -22.82
C ALA A 233 5.83 13.56 -21.28
N LEU A 234 6.07 12.45 -20.62
CA LEU A 234 6.10 12.35 -19.16
C LEU A 234 7.39 12.86 -18.56
N ALA A 235 8.55 12.53 -19.16
CA ALA A 235 9.85 13.02 -18.72
C ALA A 235 9.93 14.56 -18.78
N GLU A 236 9.41 15.19 -19.84
CA GLU A 236 9.37 16.65 -20.00
C GLU A 236 8.59 17.37 -18.90
N ARG A 237 7.66 16.70 -18.23
CA ARG A 237 6.87 17.28 -17.14
C ARG A 237 7.64 17.44 -15.82
N GLY A 238 8.82 16.87 -15.69
CA GLY A 238 9.69 17.05 -14.53
C GLY A 238 9.15 16.48 -13.25
N ALA A 239 8.39 15.36 -13.31
CA ALA A 239 7.84 14.74 -12.13
C ALA A 239 8.93 14.13 -11.22
N ASP A 240 8.85 14.39 -9.92
CA ASP A 240 9.64 13.70 -8.89
C ASP A 240 9.08 12.33 -8.56
N ILE A 241 7.75 12.21 -8.69
CA ILE A 241 6.95 11.04 -8.31
C ILE A 241 6.16 10.60 -9.54
N VAL A 242 6.25 9.30 -9.87
CA VAL A 242 5.42 8.72 -10.93
C VAL A 242 4.63 7.55 -10.39
N VAL A 243 3.30 7.60 -10.59
CA VAL A 243 2.38 6.54 -10.20
C VAL A 243 1.83 5.85 -11.44
N HIS A 244 2.25 4.62 -11.67
CA HIS A 244 1.75 3.76 -12.73
C HIS A 244 0.47 3.06 -12.27
N ASN A 245 -0.67 3.72 -12.47
CA ASN A 245 -1.99 3.20 -12.08
C ASN A 245 -2.84 2.81 -13.30
N ALA A 246 -2.61 3.37 -14.47
CA ALA A 246 -3.37 3.01 -15.66
C ALA A 246 -3.34 1.50 -15.92
N GLY A 247 -4.47 0.96 -16.30
CA GLY A 247 -4.58 -0.47 -16.61
C GLY A 247 -5.96 -0.86 -17.11
N ILE A 248 -6.00 -1.92 -17.88
CA ILE A 248 -7.22 -2.49 -18.45
C ILE A 248 -7.34 -3.97 -18.13
N THR A 249 -8.55 -4.51 -18.23
CA THR A 249 -8.83 -5.94 -18.20
C THR A 249 -9.53 -6.35 -19.50
N ARG A 250 -9.27 -7.57 -19.96
CA ARG A 250 -9.96 -8.24 -21.09
C ARG A 250 -10.19 -9.68 -20.70
N ASP A 251 -11.16 -9.88 -19.81
CA ASP A 251 -11.40 -11.15 -19.12
C ASP A 251 -11.93 -12.24 -20.07
N LYS A 252 -11.20 -13.33 -20.19
CA LYS A 252 -11.56 -14.55 -20.92
C LYS A 252 -10.72 -15.72 -20.43
N THR A 253 -11.25 -16.94 -20.47
CA THR A 253 -10.42 -18.11 -20.27
C THR A 253 -9.41 -18.25 -21.41
N LEU A 254 -8.18 -18.70 -21.13
CA LEU A 254 -7.09 -18.74 -22.10
C LEU A 254 -7.49 -19.39 -23.44
N ALA A 255 -8.18 -20.54 -23.39
CA ALA A 255 -8.63 -21.25 -24.58
C ALA A 255 -9.65 -20.48 -25.47
N ARG A 256 -10.18 -19.37 -24.99
CA ARG A 256 -11.17 -18.52 -25.72
C ARG A 256 -10.70 -17.08 -25.85
N MET A 257 -9.49 -16.77 -25.41
CA MET A 257 -8.91 -15.43 -25.47
C MET A 257 -8.39 -15.16 -26.88
N SER A 258 -8.68 -14.01 -27.45
CA SER A 258 -8.06 -13.59 -28.71
C SER A 258 -6.68 -13.00 -28.47
N GLU A 259 -5.85 -12.95 -29.51
CA GLU A 259 -4.54 -12.29 -29.50
C GLU A 259 -4.68 -10.82 -29.09
N ASP A 260 -5.63 -10.08 -29.65
CA ASP A 260 -5.90 -8.68 -29.29
C ASP A 260 -6.22 -8.50 -27.79
N GLN A 261 -6.98 -9.44 -27.19
CA GLN A 261 -7.26 -9.39 -25.74
C GLN A 261 -6.02 -9.64 -24.89
N TRP A 262 -5.07 -10.41 -25.39
CA TRP A 262 -3.78 -10.64 -24.73
C TRP A 262 -2.87 -9.43 -24.91
N ASP A 263 -2.60 -9.03 -26.14
CA ASP A 263 -1.63 -8.00 -26.50
C ASP A 263 -2.01 -6.63 -25.93
N SER A 264 -3.28 -6.24 -26.03
CA SER A 264 -3.73 -4.95 -25.50
C SER A 264 -3.56 -4.84 -23.99
N VAL A 265 -3.73 -5.94 -23.24
CA VAL A 265 -3.53 -5.93 -21.78
C VAL A 265 -2.05 -5.84 -21.44
N LEU A 266 -1.19 -6.55 -22.12
CA LEU A 266 0.27 -6.48 -21.89
C LEU A 266 0.81 -5.10 -22.29
N ALA A 267 0.42 -4.56 -23.43
CA ALA A 267 0.86 -3.26 -23.90
C ALA A 267 0.52 -2.13 -22.91
N VAL A 268 -0.72 -2.11 -22.39
CA VAL A 268 -1.15 -1.06 -21.44
C VAL A 268 -0.61 -1.30 -20.04
N ASN A 269 -0.67 -2.54 -19.53
CA ASN A 269 -0.44 -2.78 -18.10
C ASN A 269 1.04 -3.04 -17.76
N LEU A 270 1.88 -3.35 -18.74
CA LEU A 270 3.26 -3.76 -18.51
C LEU A 270 4.26 -3.03 -19.43
N GLU A 271 4.21 -3.23 -20.74
CA GLU A 271 5.19 -2.67 -21.69
C GLU A 271 5.28 -1.13 -21.63
N SER A 272 4.12 -0.46 -21.46
CA SER A 272 4.11 1.00 -21.31
C SER A 272 4.88 1.46 -20.07
N ILE A 273 4.81 0.70 -18.96
CA ILE A 273 5.51 0.99 -17.71
C ILE A 273 7.02 0.83 -17.90
N GLU A 274 7.45 -0.25 -18.59
CA GLU A 274 8.87 -0.50 -18.86
C GLU A 274 9.46 0.66 -19.66
N ARG A 275 8.84 1.04 -20.80
CA ARG A 275 9.32 2.13 -21.65
C ARG A 275 9.32 3.49 -20.96
N ILE A 276 8.30 3.78 -20.14
CA ILE A 276 8.23 5.04 -19.40
C ILE A 276 9.33 5.06 -18.34
N ASN A 277 9.54 3.97 -17.61
CA ASN A 277 10.59 3.90 -16.58
C ASN A 277 11.98 4.07 -17.18
N GLU A 278 12.28 3.47 -18.33
CA GLU A 278 13.54 3.65 -19.03
C GLU A 278 13.82 5.14 -19.29
N ALA A 279 12.88 5.86 -19.90
CA ALA A 279 13.03 7.29 -20.17
C ALA A 279 13.12 8.16 -18.90
N LEU A 280 12.40 7.81 -17.84
CA LEU A 280 12.43 8.53 -16.56
C LEU A 280 13.77 8.32 -15.82
N LEU A 281 14.35 7.12 -15.93
CA LEU A 281 15.65 6.82 -15.35
C LEU A 281 16.77 7.54 -16.11
N ASP A 282 16.66 7.64 -17.43
CA ASP A 282 17.61 8.40 -18.25
C ASP A 282 17.55 9.90 -17.95
N ASP A 283 16.37 10.47 -17.74
CA ASP A 283 16.17 11.86 -17.32
C ASP A 283 16.74 12.14 -15.91
N GLY A 284 16.72 11.16 -15.03
CA GLY A 284 17.37 11.17 -13.71
C GLY A 284 16.72 12.06 -12.65
N ARG A 285 15.55 12.65 -12.91
CA ARG A 285 14.80 13.49 -11.95
C ARG A 285 13.91 12.69 -11.02
N VAL A 286 13.32 11.61 -11.50
CA VAL A 286 12.38 10.78 -10.73
C VAL A 286 13.06 10.16 -9.51
N ARG A 287 12.44 10.34 -8.36
CA ARG A 287 12.89 9.80 -7.06
C ARG A 287 11.95 8.75 -6.49
N ARG A 288 10.69 8.75 -6.90
CA ARG A 288 9.68 7.81 -6.38
C ARG A 288 8.86 7.25 -7.52
N ILE A 289 8.89 5.93 -7.66
CA ILE A 289 8.03 5.20 -8.59
C ILE A 289 7.11 4.31 -7.76
N VAL A 290 5.80 4.43 -7.97
CA VAL A 290 4.81 3.57 -7.32
C VAL A 290 3.95 2.89 -8.38
N CYS A 291 3.94 1.57 -8.39
CA CYS A 291 3.20 0.78 -9.35
C CYS A 291 1.92 0.20 -8.73
N VAL A 292 0.82 0.22 -9.46
CA VAL A 292 -0.42 -0.46 -9.06
C VAL A 292 -0.47 -1.83 -9.73
N SER A 293 -0.10 -2.87 -8.96
CA SER A 293 -0.26 -4.28 -9.31
C SER A 293 -1.68 -4.78 -8.97
N SER A 294 -1.84 -6.00 -8.51
CA SER A 294 -3.09 -6.61 -8.06
C SER A 294 -2.81 -7.90 -7.27
N VAL A 295 -3.71 -8.29 -6.37
CA VAL A 295 -3.68 -9.64 -5.80
C VAL A 295 -3.81 -10.73 -6.87
N SER A 296 -4.40 -10.41 -8.04
CA SER A 296 -4.42 -11.33 -9.19
C SER A 296 -3.03 -11.60 -9.77
N GLY A 297 -2.09 -10.66 -9.69
CA GLY A 297 -0.70 -10.88 -10.08
C GLY A 297 0.07 -11.79 -9.11
N ILE A 298 -0.38 -11.88 -7.85
CA ILE A 298 0.23 -12.71 -6.81
C ILE A 298 -0.35 -14.13 -6.81
N ALA A 299 -1.69 -14.24 -6.84
CA ALA A 299 -2.40 -15.51 -6.63
C ALA A 299 -3.02 -16.10 -7.90
N GLY A 300 -3.00 -15.37 -9.02
CA GLY A 300 -3.77 -15.70 -10.20
C GLY A 300 -5.27 -15.43 -10.03
N ASN A 301 -6.01 -15.38 -11.14
CA ASN A 301 -7.47 -15.33 -11.14
C ASN A 301 -8.02 -16.01 -12.38
N ARG A 302 -9.03 -16.87 -12.21
CA ARG A 302 -9.65 -17.59 -13.34
C ARG A 302 -10.27 -16.61 -14.34
N GLY A 303 -9.92 -16.77 -15.60
CA GLY A 303 -10.42 -15.91 -16.69
C GLY A 303 -9.66 -14.60 -16.85
N GLN A 304 -8.57 -14.41 -16.13
CA GLN A 304 -7.74 -13.19 -16.15
C GLN A 304 -6.26 -13.51 -16.39
N VAL A 305 -5.94 -14.54 -17.18
CA VAL A 305 -4.55 -14.97 -17.36
C VAL A 305 -3.66 -13.84 -17.92
N ASN A 306 -4.13 -13.06 -18.91
CA ASN A 306 -3.45 -11.89 -19.45
C ASN A 306 -3.24 -10.79 -18.36
N TYR A 307 -4.30 -10.46 -17.64
CA TYR A 307 -4.25 -9.47 -16.57
C TYR A 307 -3.33 -9.92 -15.42
N ALA A 308 -3.47 -11.15 -14.95
CA ALA A 308 -2.62 -11.72 -13.91
C ALA A 308 -1.14 -11.73 -14.33
N THR A 309 -0.85 -12.12 -15.59
CA THR A 309 0.49 -12.08 -16.16
C THR A 309 1.05 -10.64 -16.15
N SER A 310 0.29 -9.67 -16.64
CA SER A 310 0.74 -8.26 -16.65
C SER A 310 0.97 -7.71 -15.23
N LYS A 311 0.10 -8.05 -14.27
CA LYS A 311 0.23 -7.56 -12.89
C LYS A 311 1.33 -8.27 -12.09
N ALA A 312 1.66 -9.51 -12.44
CA ALA A 312 2.88 -10.19 -11.95
C ALA A 312 4.15 -9.55 -12.57
N GLY A 313 4.12 -9.21 -13.86
CA GLY A 313 5.20 -8.47 -14.51
C GLY A 313 5.50 -7.13 -13.83
N VAL A 314 4.46 -6.39 -13.38
CA VAL A 314 4.63 -5.16 -12.58
C VAL A 314 5.42 -5.41 -11.29
N ILE A 315 5.21 -6.56 -10.62
CA ILE A 315 6.02 -6.96 -9.46
C ILE A 315 7.47 -7.19 -9.90
N GLY A 316 7.67 -7.89 -11.02
CA GLY A 316 9.00 -8.10 -11.59
C GLY A 316 9.75 -6.80 -11.92
N ILE A 317 9.06 -5.75 -12.39
CA ILE A 317 9.65 -4.42 -12.58
C ILE A 317 10.15 -3.85 -11.24
N VAL A 318 9.37 -3.98 -10.17
CA VAL A 318 9.79 -3.52 -8.83
C VAL A 318 11.04 -4.25 -8.39
N ASP A 319 11.08 -5.57 -8.51
CA ASP A 319 12.23 -6.39 -8.14
C ASP A 319 13.47 -6.02 -8.96
N ALA A 320 13.32 -5.79 -10.26
CA ALA A 320 14.42 -5.49 -11.18
C ALA A 320 15.03 -4.09 -10.96
N LEU A 321 14.21 -3.09 -10.61
CA LEU A 321 14.63 -1.69 -10.54
C LEU A 321 14.95 -1.20 -9.11
N ALA A 322 14.64 -1.98 -8.07
CA ALA A 322 14.79 -1.54 -6.68
C ALA A 322 16.24 -1.14 -6.36
N ASP A 323 17.21 -1.96 -6.71
CA ASP A 323 18.64 -1.70 -6.45
C ASP A 323 19.18 -0.52 -7.26
N GLU A 324 18.71 -0.36 -8.50
CA GLU A 324 19.13 0.75 -9.35
C GLU A 324 18.63 2.09 -8.78
N LEU A 325 17.36 2.14 -8.40
CA LEU A 325 16.77 3.34 -7.78
C LEU A 325 17.39 3.64 -6.42
N ALA A 326 17.73 2.64 -5.61
CA ALA A 326 18.46 2.84 -4.36
C ALA A 326 19.79 3.55 -4.57
N ARG A 327 20.59 3.13 -5.58
CA ARG A 327 21.85 3.81 -5.96
C ARG A 327 21.66 5.27 -6.37
N ARG A 328 20.48 5.61 -6.89
CA ARG A 328 20.09 6.96 -7.29
C ARG A 328 19.34 7.72 -6.17
N GLN A 329 19.33 7.20 -4.94
CA GLN A 329 18.57 7.73 -3.81
C GLN A 329 17.04 7.80 -4.06
N GLY A 330 16.56 6.95 -4.93
CA GLY A 330 15.16 6.78 -5.27
C GLY A 330 14.58 5.48 -4.70
N THR A 331 13.28 5.29 -4.89
CA THR A 331 12.59 4.05 -4.53
C THR A 331 11.56 3.64 -5.58
N ILE A 332 11.35 2.33 -5.73
CA ILE A 332 10.23 1.76 -6.46
C ILE A 332 9.50 0.76 -5.57
N ASN A 333 8.18 0.87 -5.51
CA ASN A 333 7.34 -0.03 -4.74
C ASN A 333 6.06 -0.32 -5.51
N ALA A 334 5.36 -1.40 -5.14
CA ALA A 334 4.03 -1.67 -5.69
C ALA A 334 2.98 -1.78 -4.58
N VAL A 335 1.78 -1.30 -4.86
CA VAL A 335 0.58 -1.70 -4.15
C VAL A 335 -0.12 -2.80 -4.93
N ALA A 336 -0.65 -3.81 -4.24
CA ALA A 336 -1.44 -4.90 -4.83
C ALA A 336 -2.85 -4.87 -4.24
N PRO A 337 -3.80 -4.10 -4.84
CA PRO A 337 -5.17 -4.02 -4.37
C PRO A 337 -5.87 -5.38 -4.45
N GLY A 338 -6.69 -5.67 -3.42
CA GLY A 338 -7.66 -6.74 -3.45
C GLY A 338 -8.99 -6.30 -4.05
N PHE A 339 -10.10 -6.71 -3.42
CA PHE A 339 -11.42 -6.24 -3.84
C PHE A 339 -11.63 -4.79 -3.36
N ILE A 340 -11.62 -3.85 -4.31
CA ILE A 340 -11.82 -2.41 -4.06
C ILE A 340 -13.16 -1.97 -4.69
N GLU A 341 -13.96 -1.24 -3.93
CA GLU A 341 -15.25 -0.70 -4.38
C GLU A 341 -15.04 0.43 -5.39
N THR A 342 -15.24 0.11 -6.66
CA THR A 342 -15.12 1.03 -7.80
C THR A 342 -16.30 0.87 -8.74
N ARG A 343 -16.44 1.73 -9.76
CA ARG A 343 -17.44 1.52 -10.84
C ARG A 343 -17.29 0.16 -11.50
N MET A 344 -16.05 -0.34 -11.67
CA MET A 344 -15.77 -1.64 -12.27
C MET A 344 -16.34 -2.78 -11.41
N THR A 345 -16.10 -2.79 -10.11
CA THR A 345 -16.60 -3.84 -9.20
C THR A 345 -18.10 -3.72 -8.95
N ALA A 346 -18.68 -2.50 -9.06
CA ALA A 346 -20.12 -2.27 -8.97
C ALA A 346 -20.90 -2.94 -10.11
N ALA A 347 -20.28 -3.12 -11.28
CA ALA A 347 -20.87 -3.80 -12.44
C ALA A 347 -20.87 -5.33 -12.30
N MET A 348 -20.18 -5.92 -11.31
CA MET A 348 -20.16 -7.36 -11.08
C MET A 348 -21.50 -7.89 -10.57
N PRO A 349 -21.87 -9.16 -10.90
CA PRO A 349 -23.02 -9.82 -10.31
C PRO A 349 -22.98 -9.79 -8.77
N LEU A 350 -24.14 -9.59 -8.13
CA LEU A 350 -24.25 -9.39 -6.69
C LEU A 350 -23.53 -10.48 -5.88
N ALA A 351 -23.73 -11.75 -6.23
CA ALA A 351 -23.12 -12.87 -5.51
C ALA A 351 -21.57 -12.83 -5.57
N THR A 352 -21.00 -12.56 -6.76
CA THR A 352 -19.56 -12.45 -6.95
C THR A 352 -18.99 -11.25 -6.17
N ARG A 353 -19.72 -10.13 -6.19
CA ARG A 353 -19.34 -8.92 -5.45
C ARG A 353 -19.35 -9.14 -3.93
N GLU A 354 -20.40 -9.79 -3.39
CA GLU A 354 -20.45 -10.10 -1.95
C GLU A 354 -19.39 -11.14 -1.55
N ALA A 355 -19.10 -12.12 -2.40
CA ALA A 355 -17.97 -13.03 -2.18
C ALA A 355 -16.65 -12.26 -2.11
N GLY A 356 -16.35 -11.40 -3.10
CA GLY A 356 -15.15 -10.57 -3.12
C GLY A 356 -14.99 -9.69 -1.87
N ARG A 357 -16.09 -9.07 -1.41
CA ARG A 357 -16.12 -8.26 -0.18
C ARG A 357 -15.74 -9.04 1.08
N ARG A 358 -16.12 -10.34 1.16
CA ARG A 358 -16.03 -11.13 2.38
C ARG A 358 -14.83 -12.07 2.42
N MET A 359 -14.12 -12.24 1.30
CA MET A 359 -12.93 -13.10 1.22
C MET A 359 -11.66 -12.43 1.77
N ASN A 360 -11.79 -11.69 2.87
CA ASN A 360 -10.66 -11.11 3.59
C ASN A 360 -10.97 -11.03 5.10
N SER A 361 -9.96 -10.83 5.92
CA SER A 361 -10.09 -10.83 7.38
C SER A 361 -10.96 -9.68 7.93
N LEU A 362 -11.10 -8.58 7.19
CA LEU A 362 -11.95 -7.44 7.55
C LEU A 362 -13.41 -7.62 7.09
N ALA A 363 -13.71 -8.68 6.33
CA ALA A 363 -15.02 -9.05 5.82
C ALA A 363 -15.76 -7.93 5.04
N GLN A 364 -15.03 -7.05 4.37
CA GLN A 364 -15.55 -5.94 3.57
C GLN A 364 -14.65 -5.60 2.39
N GLY A 365 -15.18 -4.87 1.40
CA GLY A 365 -14.38 -4.29 0.32
C GLY A 365 -13.56 -3.09 0.81
N GLY A 366 -12.38 -2.91 0.24
CA GLY A 366 -11.61 -1.68 0.40
C GLY A 366 -12.20 -0.55 -0.45
N LEU A 367 -11.79 0.66 -0.14
CA LEU A 367 -12.15 1.86 -0.90
C LEU A 367 -10.95 2.34 -1.73
N PRO A 368 -11.15 3.09 -2.83
CA PRO A 368 -10.05 3.71 -3.57
C PRO A 368 -9.09 4.49 -2.69
N ILE A 369 -9.58 5.16 -1.65
CA ILE A 369 -8.78 5.88 -0.67
C ILE A 369 -7.79 4.98 0.07
N ASP A 370 -8.14 3.72 0.38
CA ASP A 370 -7.25 2.80 1.08
C ASP A 370 -5.99 2.47 0.24
N VAL A 371 -6.14 2.41 -1.09
CA VAL A 371 -5.03 2.23 -2.02
C VAL A 371 -4.22 3.51 -2.16
N ALA A 372 -4.90 4.65 -2.29
CA ALA A 372 -4.29 5.96 -2.45
C ALA A 372 -3.41 6.35 -1.25
N GLU A 373 -3.83 6.05 -0.03
CA GLU A 373 -3.05 6.29 1.20
C GLU A 373 -1.75 5.47 1.24
N ALA A 374 -1.78 4.22 0.79
CA ALA A 374 -0.58 3.39 0.68
C ALA A 374 0.38 3.91 -0.40
N VAL A 375 -0.16 4.39 -1.54
CA VAL A 375 0.63 5.03 -2.60
C VAL A 375 1.28 6.31 -2.09
N ALA A 376 0.55 7.16 -1.39
CA ALA A 376 1.08 8.41 -0.85
C ALA A 376 2.17 8.16 0.22
N TRP A 377 2.03 7.11 1.04
CA TRP A 377 3.08 6.70 1.96
C TRP A 377 4.35 6.27 1.22
N PHE A 378 4.25 5.46 0.16
CA PHE A 378 5.41 5.08 -0.67
C PHE A 378 6.04 6.31 -1.38
N ALA A 379 5.23 7.28 -1.78
CA ALA A 379 5.68 8.51 -2.43
C ALA A 379 6.36 9.50 -1.47
N SER A 380 6.15 9.36 -0.15
CA SER A 380 6.69 10.28 0.85
C SER A 380 8.23 10.29 0.86
N PRO A 381 8.86 11.47 0.98
CA PRO A 381 10.30 11.57 1.22
C PRO A 381 10.75 10.74 2.43
N GLY A 382 9.95 10.72 3.51
CA GLY A 382 10.26 9.94 4.70
C GLY A 382 10.30 8.42 4.51
N SER A 383 9.89 7.92 3.34
CA SER A 383 9.86 6.48 3.00
C SER A 383 11.08 6.02 2.19
N THR A 384 12.23 6.71 2.28
CA THR A 384 13.47 6.34 1.55
C THR A 384 13.96 4.92 1.83
N GLY A 385 13.77 4.43 3.06
CA GLY A 385 14.11 3.05 3.42
C GLY A 385 13.10 2.01 2.94
N VAL A 386 11.95 2.43 2.41
CA VAL A 386 10.91 1.53 1.91
C VAL A 386 11.09 1.38 0.41
N ASN A 387 11.83 0.36 -0.02
CA ASN A 387 12.16 0.12 -1.42
C ASN A 387 12.01 -1.36 -1.77
N GLY A 388 11.53 -1.66 -2.97
CA GLY A 388 11.31 -3.04 -3.43
C GLY A 388 10.14 -3.75 -2.73
N ASN A 389 9.22 -3.01 -2.09
CA ASN A 389 8.10 -3.63 -1.40
C ASN A 389 6.88 -3.81 -2.32
N VAL A 390 6.18 -4.93 -2.14
CA VAL A 390 4.86 -5.18 -2.73
C VAL A 390 3.84 -5.28 -1.61
N LEU A 391 3.09 -4.19 -1.38
CA LEU A 391 2.13 -4.10 -0.29
C LEU A 391 0.72 -4.47 -0.77
N ARG A 392 0.15 -5.52 -0.22
CA ARG A 392 -1.24 -5.89 -0.49
C ARG A 392 -2.19 -4.98 0.28
N VAL A 393 -3.01 -4.22 -0.44
CA VAL A 393 -4.11 -3.42 0.13
C VAL A 393 -5.41 -4.19 -0.09
N CYS A 394 -5.62 -5.22 0.72
CA CYS A 394 -6.65 -6.24 0.47
C CYS A 394 -7.41 -6.71 1.72
N GLY A 395 -7.22 -6.06 2.88
CA GLY A 395 -7.83 -6.48 4.14
C GLY A 395 -7.42 -7.89 4.58
N GLN A 396 -6.25 -8.35 4.16
CA GLN A 396 -5.76 -9.73 4.27
C GLN A 396 -6.69 -10.71 3.55
N SER A 397 -6.72 -10.63 2.22
CA SER A 397 -7.42 -11.61 1.40
C SER A 397 -6.98 -13.03 1.73
N LEU A 398 -7.92 -13.96 1.78
CA LEU A 398 -7.68 -15.37 2.08
C LEU A 398 -6.93 -16.11 0.96
N ILE A 399 -6.78 -15.47 -0.20
CA ILE A 399 -6.13 -16.04 -1.39
C ILE A 399 -4.69 -15.54 -1.44
N GLY A 400 -3.76 -16.47 -1.55
CA GLY A 400 -2.32 -16.20 -1.67
C GLY A 400 -1.65 -15.75 -0.36
N ALA A 401 -0.35 -15.88 -0.31
CA ALA A 401 0.50 -15.53 0.84
C ALA A 401 1.16 -14.18 0.66
#